data_4bcfe8dc987fb28a928e8131be9b3748
#
_entry.id   4bcfe8dc987fb28a928e8131be9b3748
#
_cell.length_a   1.000
_cell.length_b   1.000
_cell.length_c   1.000
_cell.angle_alpha   90.00
_cell.angle_beta   90.00
_cell.angle_gamma   90.00
#
_symmetry.space_group_name_H-M   'P 1'
#
loop_
_entity.id
_entity.type
_entity.pdbx_description
1 polymer ?
#
loop_
_entity_poly.entity_id
_entity_poly.type
_entity_poly.pdbx_seq_one_letter_code
_entity_poly.pdbx_strand_id
1 'polypeptide(L)'
;TLVLDQKGNIILLTRAPDLRQAQNTSNIENIRIWVDKDNSQPTDDLKIILDELNLKGKKIGIEYEAYGMTGRNALKLNKSLENYCEVEDQSELITKLRVIKSKNEIFYIKKAAELADKALEQAWKYAKAGVNESKILAEMNKVIFEEGGDYPANEFIIGSGKNALLCRYQAERQ
;
A
#
# COMPACT_ATOMS: atom_id res chain seq x y z
N THR A 1 9.68 5.19 -3.77
CA THR A 1 9.27 6.61 -3.94
C THR A 1 8.82 6.83 -5.37
N LEU A 2 7.67 7.46 -5.57
CA LEU A 2 7.15 7.88 -6.86
C LEU A 2 7.34 9.39 -7.01
N VAL A 3 7.89 9.83 -8.13
CA VAL A 3 8.03 11.24 -8.48
C VAL A 3 7.17 11.52 -9.71
N LEU A 4 6.35 12.55 -9.63
CA LEU A 4 5.46 12.99 -10.70
C LEU A 4 5.61 14.49 -10.88
N ASP A 5 5.84 14.96 -12.09
CA ASP A 5 5.89 16.38 -12.42
C ASP A 5 4.64 16.87 -13.16
N GLN A 6 4.51 18.19 -13.30
CA GLN A 6 3.38 18.82 -14.01
C GLN A 6 3.36 18.54 -15.53
N LYS A 7 4.44 18.01 -16.10
CA LYS A 7 4.54 17.63 -17.52
C LYS A 7 4.10 16.19 -17.75
N GLY A 8 3.78 15.46 -16.67
CA GLY A 8 3.39 14.05 -16.72
C GLY A 8 4.57 13.08 -16.72
N ASN A 9 5.79 13.53 -16.41
CA ASN A 9 6.90 12.60 -16.20
C ASN A 9 6.66 11.82 -14.91
N ILE A 10 6.77 10.50 -14.99
CA ILE A 10 6.60 9.58 -13.86
C ILE A 10 7.89 8.80 -13.70
N ILE A 11 8.50 8.87 -12.52
CA ILE A 11 9.74 8.16 -12.18
C ILE A 11 9.53 7.38 -10.89
N LEU A 12 9.80 6.10 -10.92
CA LEU A 12 9.78 5.24 -9.73
C LEU A 12 11.21 5.00 -9.24
N LEU A 13 11.51 5.49 -8.05
CA LEU A 13 12.75 5.18 -7.34
C LEU A 13 12.48 4.05 -6.33
N THR A 14 13.10 2.89 -6.54
CA THR A 14 12.93 1.69 -5.72
C THR A 14 14.26 1.05 -5.34
N ARG A 15 14.23 0.03 -4.48
CA ARG A 15 15.44 -0.73 -4.14
C ARG A 15 15.82 -1.68 -5.26
N ALA A 16 17.10 -2.01 -5.37
CA ALA A 16 17.58 -2.94 -6.38
C ALA A 16 16.86 -4.31 -6.36
N PRO A 17 16.56 -4.94 -5.20
CA PRO A 17 15.80 -6.20 -5.15
C PRO A 17 14.37 -6.10 -5.70
N ASP A 18 13.76 -4.92 -5.62
CA ASP A 18 12.36 -4.70 -6.02
C ASP A 18 12.21 -4.38 -7.52
N LEU A 19 13.33 -4.26 -8.26
CA LEU A 19 13.32 -3.85 -9.68
C LEU A 19 12.46 -4.79 -10.55
N ARG A 20 12.63 -6.10 -10.41
CA ARG A 20 11.86 -7.07 -11.21
C ARG A 20 10.37 -6.99 -10.91
N GLN A 21 10.02 -6.82 -9.66
CA GLN A 21 8.62 -6.62 -9.26
C GLN A 21 8.05 -5.39 -9.95
N ALA A 22 8.73 -4.25 -9.84
CA ALA A 22 8.31 -3.00 -10.46
C ALA A 22 8.16 -3.11 -11.99
N GLN A 23 9.09 -3.78 -12.67
CA GLN A 23 9.03 -4.00 -14.12
C GLN A 23 7.86 -4.87 -14.56
N ASN A 24 7.45 -5.85 -13.75
CA ASN A 24 6.39 -6.79 -14.12
C ASN A 24 5.00 -6.37 -13.66
N THR A 25 4.88 -5.53 -12.63
CA THR A 25 3.59 -5.20 -12.00
C THR A 25 3.21 -3.73 -12.12
N SER A 26 4.06 -2.89 -12.72
CA SER A 26 3.75 -1.49 -12.96
C SER A 26 3.82 -1.15 -14.45
N ASN A 27 3.10 -0.11 -14.84
CA ASN A 27 3.18 0.48 -16.17
C ASN A 27 4.18 1.64 -16.26
N ILE A 28 5.03 1.82 -15.26
CA ILE A 28 6.03 2.87 -15.20
C ILE A 28 7.30 2.39 -15.92
N GLU A 29 7.69 3.07 -16.98
CA GLU A 29 8.89 2.73 -17.76
C GLU A 29 10.18 3.29 -17.12
N ASN A 30 10.11 4.48 -16.52
CA ASN A 30 11.27 5.11 -15.89
C ASN A 30 11.44 4.66 -14.45
N ILE A 31 12.16 3.55 -14.28
CA ILE A 31 12.46 2.97 -12.96
C ILE A 31 13.93 3.20 -12.65
N ARG A 32 14.18 3.83 -11.51
CA ARG A 32 15.51 4.06 -10.95
C ARG A 32 15.71 3.20 -9.72
N ILE A 33 16.93 2.77 -9.48
CA ILE A 33 17.26 1.95 -8.31
C ILE A 33 18.26 2.66 -7.41
N TRP A 34 18.07 2.47 -6.13
CA TRP A 34 19.11 2.72 -5.14
C TRP A 34 19.54 1.39 -4.50
N VAL A 35 20.78 1.33 -4.06
CA VAL A 35 21.37 0.12 -3.47
C VAL A 35 21.34 0.23 -1.97
N ASP A 36 20.72 -0.76 -1.31
CA ASP A 36 20.67 -0.87 0.15
C ASP A 36 22.04 -1.36 0.66
N LYS A 37 22.85 -0.43 1.12
CA LYS A 37 24.18 -0.64 1.68
C LYS A 37 24.43 0.29 2.84
N ASP A 38 25.48 0.04 3.60
CA ASP A 38 25.89 0.91 4.70
C ASP A 38 26.02 2.35 4.21
N ASN A 39 25.42 3.28 4.97
CA ASN A 39 25.37 4.71 4.67
C ASN A 39 24.61 5.11 3.39
N SER A 40 23.81 4.23 2.83
CA SER A 40 22.93 4.57 1.71
C SER A 40 21.95 5.67 2.10
N GLN A 41 21.83 6.66 1.22
CA GLN A 41 20.91 7.79 1.39
C GLN A 41 20.00 7.89 0.16
N PRO A 42 18.86 7.19 0.12
CA PRO A 42 17.93 7.24 -1.03
C PRO A 42 17.47 8.66 -1.38
N THR A 43 17.61 9.59 -0.45
CA THR A 43 17.32 11.00 -0.69
C THR A 43 18.32 11.69 -1.63
N ASP A 44 19.55 11.16 -1.74
CA ASP A 44 20.53 11.69 -2.69
C ASP A 44 20.16 11.24 -4.12
N ASP A 45 19.75 9.99 -4.28
CA ASP A 45 19.22 9.48 -5.56
C ASP A 45 17.95 10.25 -5.96
N LEU A 46 17.08 10.58 -5.00
CA LEU A 46 15.92 11.43 -5.24
C LEU A 46 16.32 12.82 -5.74
N LYS A 47 17.32 13.45 -5.14
CA LYS A 47 17.82 14.77 -5.59
C LYS A 47 18.32 14.73 -7.04
N ILE A 48 19.01 13.67 -7.44
CA ILE A 48 19.44 13.48 -8.83
C ILE A 48 18.24 13.50 -9.77
N ILE A 49 17.17 12.79 -9.42
CA ILE A 49 15.92 12.80 -10.19
C ILE A 49 15.31 14.20 -10.24
N LEU A 50 15.27 14.90 -9.11
CA LEU A 50 14.71 16.26 -9.06
C LEU A 50 15.54 17.26 -9.88
N ASP A 51 16.87 17.10 -9.93
CA ASP A 51 17.75 17.92 -10.77
C ASP A 51 17.53 17.64 -12.27
N GLU A 52 17.40 16.35 -12.68
CA GLU A 52 17.07 15.95 -14.04
C GLU A 52 15.74 16.57 -14.51
N LEU A 53 14.77 16.68 -13.61
CA LEU A 53 13.46 17.30 -13.88
C LEU A 53 13.46 18.84 -13.77
N ASN A 54 14.59 19.47 -13.41
CA ASN A 54 14.75 20.90 -13.19
C ASN A 54 13.82 21.45 -12.07
N LEU A 55 13.68 20.69 -10.98
CA LEU A 55 12.79 21.00 -9.86
C LEU A 55 13.51 21.71 -8.67
N LYS A 56 14.79 21.97 -8.78
CA LYS A 56 15.53 22.78 -7.77
C LYS A 56 14.92 24.18 -7.68
N GLY A 57 14.66 24.64 -6.45
CA GLY A 57 14.03 25.92 -6.17
C GLY A 57 12.52 25.97 -6.50
N LYS A 58 11.93 24.86 -6.87
CA LYS A 58 10.47 24.75 -7.12
C LYS A 58 9.73 24.29 -5.86
N LYS A 59 8.41 24.41 -5.89
CA LYS A 59 7.53 23.87 -4.87
C LYS A 59 7.26 22.39 -5.15
N ILE A 60 7.47 21.53 -4.14
CA ILE A 60 7.29 20.08 -4.22
C ILE A 60 6.31 19.64 -3.12
N GLY A 61 5.24 18.97 -3.53
CA GLY A 61 4.29 18.33 -2.61
C GLY A 61 4.83 16.99 -2.14
N ILE A 62 4.71 16.72 -0.84
CA ILE A 62 5.09 15.43 -0.23
C ILE A 62 3.87 14.83 0.45
N GLU A 63 3.65 13.54 0.21
CA GLU A 63 2.64 12.73 0.88
C GLU A 63 3.25 12.13 2.16
N TYR A 64 3.09 12.81 3.29
CA TYR A 64 3.64 12.37 4.58
C TYR A 64 2.87 11.23 5.23
N GLU A 65 1.61 11.01 4.85
CA GLU A 65 0.78 9.91 5.35
C GLU A 65 0.94 8.61 4.54
N ALA A 66 1.84 8.59 3.55
CA ALA A 66 2.13 7.37 2.80
C ALA A 66 2.61 6.25 3.74
N TYR A 67 2.08 5.03 3.55
CA TYR A 67 2.34 3.86 4.41
C TYR A 67 3.83 3.61 4.69
N GLY A 68 4.71 3.86 3.73
CA GLY A 68 6.16 3.68 3.87
C GLY A 68 6.91 4.91 4.46
N MET A 69 6.21 6.00 4.74
CA MET A 69 6.80 7.22 5.28
C MET A 69 6.86 7.16 6.80
N THR A 70 7.92 6.58 7.35
CA THR A 70 8.16 6.64 8.79
C THR A 70 8.59 8.04 9.21
N GLY A 71 8.38 8.41 10.48
CA GLY A 71 8.86 9.70 11.02
C GLY A 71 10.35 9.93 10.76
N ARG A 72 11.20 8.88 10.86
CA ARG A 72 12.62 8.96 10.53
C ARG A 72 12.87 9.28 9.06
N ASN A 73 12.11 8.68 8.15
CA ASN A 73 12.22 8.94 6.72
C ASN A 73 11.78 10.36 6.38
N ALA A 74 10.70 10.85 6.98
CA ALA A 74 10.23 12.22 6.82
C ALA A 74 11.28 13.25 7.26
N LEU A 75 11.89 13.05 8.43
CA LEU A 75 12.96 13.92 8.92
C LEU A 75 14.19 13.93 8.00
N LYS A 76 14.62 12.77 7.50
CA LYS A 76 15.73 12.67 6.54
C LYS A 76 15.40 13.37 5.22
N LEU A 77 14.18 13.16 4.71
CA LEU A 77 13.72 13.79 3.48
C LEU A 77 13.70 15.31 3.60
N ASN A 78 13.07 15.84 4.65
CA ASN A 78 13.00 17.28 4.89
C ASN A 78 14.39 17.91 5.03
N LYS A 79 15.28 17.28 5.81
CA LYS A 79 16.65 17.74 5.94
C LYS A 79 17.42 17.72 4.60
N SER A 80 17.19 16.71 3.77
CA SER A 80 17.84 16.62 2.46
C SER A 80 17.34 17.68 1.48
N LEU A 81 16.08 18.08 1.58
CA LEU A 81 15.45 19.07 0.71
C LEU A 81 15.56 20.51 1.26
N GLU A 82 16.08 20.69 2.47
CA GLU A 82 16.33 22.00 3.06
C GLU A 82 17.25 22.83 2.15
N ASN A 83 16.89 24.08 1.89
CA ASN A 83 17.57 24.98 0.94
C ASN A 83 17.69 24.45 -0.51
N TYR A 84 17.02 23.34 -0.83
CA TYR A 84 16.99 22.78 -2.17
C TYR A 84 15.70 23.15 -2.93
N CYS A 85 14.55 23.03 -2.30
CA CYS A 85 13.23 23.35 -2.85
C CYS A 85 12.27 23.78 -1.73
N GLU A 86 11.13 24.35 -2.12
CA GLU A 86 10.02 24.62 -1.19
C GLU A 86 9.20 23.32 -1.02
N VAL A 87 9.05 22.86 0.21
CA VAL A 87 8.29 21.64 0.54
C VAL A 87 6.92 22.01 1.06
N GLU A 88 5.88 21.35 0.54
CA GLU A 88 4.49 21.49 0.97
C GLU A 88 3.91 20.13 1.32
N ASP A 89 3.13 20.06 2.40
CA ASP A 89 2.37 18.85 2.76
C ASP A 89 1.19 18.67 1.79
N GLN A 90 1.22 17.56 1.05
CA GLN A 90 0.18 17.15 0.10
C GLN A 90 -0.38 15.75 0.42
N SER A 91 -0.38 15.38 1.70
CA SER A 91 -0.82 14.05 2.17
C SER A 91 -2.24 13.69 1.73
N GLU A 92 -3.11 14.69 1.59
CA GLU A 92 -4.49 14.46 1.18
C GLU A 92 -4.73 14.40 -0.35
N LEU A 93 -3.74 14.76 -1.18
CA LEU A 93 -3.93 14.90 -2.62
C LEU A 93 -4.46 13.60 -3.25
N ILE A 94 -3.77 12.49 -3.03
CA ILE A 94 -4.16 11.19 -3.60
C ILE A 94 -5.49 10.70 -3.01
N THR A 95 -5.70 10.91 -1.72
CA THR A 95 -6.97 10.57 -1.05
C THR A 95 -8.15 11.32 -1.67
N LYS A 96 -8.02 12.62 -1.90
CA LYS A 96 -9.06 13.43 -2.58
C LYS A 96 -9.36 12.96 -4.00
N LEU A 97 -8.33 12.61 -4.77
CA LEU A 97 -8.50 12.08 -6.12
C LEU A 97 -9.21 10.71 -6.13
N ARG A 98 -8.95 9.87 -5.12
CA ARG A 98 -9.54 8.52 -5.00
C ARG A 98 -10.95 8.50 -4.42
N VAL A 99 -11.48 9.61 -3.90
CA VAL A 99 -12.86 9.66 -3.37
C VAL A 99 -13.87 9.35 -4.47
N ILE A 100 -13.69 9.92 -5.67
CA ILE A 100 -14.59 9.68 -6.80
C ILE A 100 -14.02 8.55 -7.65
N LYS A 101 -14.75 7.43 -7.72
CA LYS A 101 -14.35 6.21 -8.42
C LYS A 101 -14.77 6.25 -9.88
N SER A 102 -13.90 5.81 -10.76
CA SER A 102 -14.21 5.56 -12.16
C SER A 102 -15.15 4.36 -12.32
N LYS A 103 -15.71 4.19 -13.52
CA LYS A 103 -16.57 3.02 -13.84
C LYS A 103 -15.81 1.69 -13.67
N ASN A 104 -14.54 1.65 -14.04
CA ASN A 104 -13.71 0.45 -13.91
C ASN A 104 -13.42 0.12 -12.43
N GLU A 105 -13.10 1.13 -11.63
CA GLU A 105 -12.92 0.93 -10.17
C GLU A 105 -14.19 0.43 -9.52
N ILE A 106 -15.36 0.98 -9.87
CA ILE A 106 -16.66 0.49 -9.37
C ILE A 106 -16.90 -0.98 -9.78
N PHE A 107 -16.50 -1.37 -11.00
CA PHE A 107 -16.61 -2.77 -11.43
C PHE A 107 -15.78 -3.69 -10.53
N TYR A 108 -14.51 -3.35 -10.27
CA TYR A 108 -13.64 -4.17 -9.40
C TYR A 108 -14.06 -4.13 -7.93
N ILE A 109 -14.56 -2.99 -7.43
CA ILE A 109 -15.13 -2.90 -6.07
C ILE A 109 -16.30 -3.87 -5.92
N LYS A 110 -17.20 -3.96 -6.92
CA LYS A 110 -18.32 -4.91 -6.90
C LYS A 110 -17.83 -6.36 -6.89
N LYS A 111 -16.80 -6.68 -7.69
CA LYS A 111 -16.18 -8.01 -7.67
C LYS A 111 -15.56 -8.35 -6.31
N ALA A 112 -14.87 -7.42 -5.69
CA ALA A 112 -14.32 -7.60 -4.35
C ALA A 112 -15.43 -7.81 -3.30
N ALA A 113 -16.55 -7.10 -3.42
CA ALA A 113 -17.72 -7.28 -2.55
C ALA A 113 -18.34 -8.68 -2.73
N GLU A 114 -18.49 -9.18 -3.96
CA GLU A 114 -18.95 -10.56 -4.23
C GLU A 114 -18.06 -11.61 -3.55
N LEU A 115 -16.72 -11.41 -3.57
CA LEU A 115 -15.78 -12.29 -2.86
C LEU A 115 -15.95 -12.21 -1.34
N ALA A 116 -16.16 -11.02 -0.81
CA ALA A 116 -16.40 -10.82 0.62
C ALA A 116 -17.69 -11.52 1.09
N ASP A 117 -18.77 -11.45 0.29
CA ASP A 117 -20.03 -12.14 0.57
C ASP A 117 -19.82 -13.66 0.57
N LYS A 118 -19.10 -14.22 -0.41
CA LYS A 118 -18.76 -15.65 -0.46
C LYS A 118 -17.91 -16.08 0.74
N ALA A 119 -16.97 -15.25 1.18
CA ALA A 119 -16.19 -15.53 2.37
C ALA A 119 -17.08 -15.58 3.62
N LEU A 120 -18.02 -14.65 3.74
CA LEU A 120 -19.00 -14.64 4.84
C LEU A 120 -19.92 -15.87 4.82
N GLU A 121 -20.36 -16.31 3.63
CA GLU A 121 -21.14 -17.55 3.46
C GLU A 121 -20.35 -18.77 3.96
N GLN A 122 -19.04 -18.87 3.70
CA GLN A 122 -18.21 -19.93 4.27
C GLN A 122 -18.12 -19.81 5.80
N ALA A 123 -18.01 -18.62 6.34
CA ALA A 123 -18.03 -18.44 7.80
C ALA A 123 -19.31 -19.01 8.39
N TRP A 124 -20.48 -18.68 7.87
CA TRP A 124 -21.77 -19.22 8.35
C TRP A 124 -21.88 -20.73 8.19
N LYS A 125 -21.41 -21.29 7.08
CA LYS A 125 -21.43 -22.72 6.82
C LYS A 125 -20.63 -23.52 7.86
N TYR A 126 -19.48 -23.00 8.27
CA TYR A 126 -18.55 -23.68 9.16
C TYR A 126 -18.69 -23.25 10.64
N ALA A 127 -19.37 -22.15 10.94
CA ALA A 127 -19.59 -21.68 12.31
C ALA A 127 -20.57 -22.57 13.08
N LYS A 128 -20.05 -23.57 13.75
CA LYS A 128 -20.81 -24.54 14.55
C LYS A 128 -20.08 -24.81 15.85
N ALA A 129 -20.83 -25.20 16.91
CA ALA A 129 -20.25 -25.62 18.17
C ALA A 129 -19.18 -26.72 17.95
N GLY A 130 -18.02 -26.57 18.54
CA GLY A 130 -16.89 -27.50 18.42
C GLY A 130 -16.01 -27.31 17.20
N VAL A 131 -16.33 -26.38 16.29
CA VAL A 131 -15.44 -26.03 15.18
C VAL A 131 -14.46 -24.96 15.63
N ASN A 132 -13.19 -25.23 15.41
CA ASN A 132 -12.14 -24.26 15.70
C ASN A 132 -12.25 -23.03 14.80
N GLU A 133 -12.16 -21.84 15.35
CA GLU A 133 -12.26 -20.57 14.61
C GLU A 133 -11.23 -20.43 13.51
N SER A 134 -10.01 -21.00 13.67
CA SER A 134 -8.98 -20.98 12.64
C SER A 134 -9.37 -21.76 11.39
N LYS A 135 -10.21 -22.80 11.51
CA LYS A 135 -10.75 -23.52 10.36
C LYS A 135 -11.74 -22.65 9.57
N ILE A 136 -12.59 -21.91 10.27
CA ILE A 136 -13.51 -20.96 9.63
C ILE A 136 -12.71 -19.91 8.84
N LEU A 137 -11.69 -19.34 9.46
CA LEU A 137 -10.79 -18.38 8.82
C LEU A 137 -10.11 -18.95 7.57
N ALA A 138 -9.63 -20.20 7.64
CA ALA A 138 -9.03 -20.89 6.50
C ALA A 138 -9.99 -21.06 5.34
N GLU A 139 -11.25 -21.44 5.58
CA GLU A 139 -12.26 -21.60 4.53
C GLU A 139 -12.69 -20.25 3.94
N MET A 140 -12.72 -19.18 4.71
CA MET A 140 -12.94 -17.82 4.21
C MET A 140 -11.83 -17.38 3.24
N ASN A 141 -10.57 -17.55 3.63
CA ASN A 141 -9.43 -17.22 2.76
C ASN A 141 -9.40 -18.11 1.50
N LYS A 142 -9.67 -19.41 1.67
CA LYS A 142 -9.67 -20.37 0.57
C LYS A 142 -10.57 -19.92 -0.57
N VAL A 143 -11.83 -19.55 -0.30
CA VAL A 143 -12.77 -19.16 -1.36
C VAL A 143 -12.33 -17.90 -2.07
N ILE A 144 -11.71 -16.94 -1.38
CA ILE A 144 -11.19 -15.73 -2.00
C ILE A 144 -10.12 -16.07 -3.04
N PHE A 145 -9.15 -16.91 -2.67
CA PHE A 145 -8.06 -17.29 -3.59
C PHE A 145 -8.53 -18.20 -4.73
N GLU A 146 -9.42 -19.16 -4.47
CA GLU A 146 -9.98 -20.04 -5.49
C GLU A 146 -10.79 -19.27 -6.54
N GLU A 147 -11.42 -18.18 -6.17
CA GLU A 147 -12.20 -17.30 -7.06
C GLU A 147 -11.37 -16.18 -7.71
N GLY A 148 -10.04 -16.24 -7.58
CA GLY A 148 -9.11 -15.29 -8.21
C GLY A 148 -8.95 -13.96 -7.51
N GLY A 149 -9.33 -13.88 -6.23
CA GLY A 149 -9.01 -12.75 -5.37
C GLY A 149 -7.58 -12.78 -4.85
N ASP A 150 -7.21 -11.74 -4.15
CA ASP A 150 -5.91 -11.58 -3.51
C ASP A 150 -6.09 -11.38 -1.99
N TYR A 151 -5.01 -11.18 -1.27
CA TYR A 151 -5.06 -10.92 0.17
C TYR A 151 -5.97 -9.74 0.49
N PRO A 152 -6.90 -9.89 1.47
CA PRO A 152 -7.66 -8.74 1.96
C PRO A 152 -6.73 -7.66 2.50
N ALA A 153 -7.11 -6.39 2.33
CA ALA A 153 -6.32 -5.25 2.81
C ALA A 153 -6.10 -5.27 4.33
N ASN A 154 -7.07 -5.81 5.07
CA ASN A 154 -6.94 -6.09 6.50
C ASN A 154 -7.20 -7.58 6.75
N GLU A 155 -6.54 -8.12 7.75
CA GLU A 155 -6.79 -9.47 8.22
C GLU A 155 -8.26 -9.63 8.66
N PHE A 156 -8.83 -10.80 8.41
CA PHE A 156 -10.16 -11.11 8.92
C PHE A 156 -10.15 -11.15 10.44
N ILE A 157 -11.15 -10.51 11.04
CA ILE A 157 -11.36 -10.53 12.48
C ILE A 157 -12.38 -11.64 12.76
N ILE A 158 -11.95 -12.64 13.52
CA ILE A 158 -12.79 -13.74 13.97
C ILE A 158 -12.47 -14.01 15.44
N GLY A 159 -13.47 -14.38 16.20
CA GLY A 159 -13.30 -14.76 17.60
C GLY A 159 -14.55 -15.44 18.14
N SER A 160 -14.37 -16.35 19.08
CA SER A 160 -15.41 -17.07 19.81
C SER A 160 -15.36 -16.76 21.30
N GLY A 161 -16.49 -16.96 21.98
CA GLY A 161 -16.59 -16.70 23.40
C GLY A 161 -16.16 -15.28 23.79
N LYS A 162 -15.22 -15.15 24.71
CA LYS A 162 -14.70 -13.84 25.17
C LYS A 162 -13.92 -13.11 24.06
N ASN A 163 -13.30 -13.86 23.14
CA ASN A 163 -12.51 -13.30 22.06
C ASN A 163 -13.37 -12.62 20.97
N ALA A 164 -14.66 -12.90 20.92
CA ALA A 164 -15.59 -12.21 20.03
C ALA A 164 -15.69 -10.70 20.29
N LEU A 165 -15.22 -10.23 21.44
CA LEU A 165 -15.18 -8.81 21.83
C LEU A 165 -13.84 -8.14 21.44
N LEU A 166 -12.87 -8.89 20.94
CA LEU A 166 -11.57 -8.35 20.56
C LEU A 166 -11.64 -7.70 19.18
N CYS A 167 -10.91 -6.60 19.00
CA CYS A 167 -10.84 -5.90 17.72
C CYS A 167 -9.74 -6.43 16.77
N ARG A 168 -9.08 -7.52 17.16
CA ARG A 168 -8.07 -8.22 16.35
C ARG A 168 -8.18 -9.72 16.58
N TYR A 169 -7.84 -10.49 15.55
CA TYR A 169 -7.76 -11.93 15.67
C TYR A 169 -6.62 -12.33 16.60
N GLN A 170 -6.91 -13.24 17.51
CA GLN A 170 -5.92 -13.89 18.36
C GLN A 170 -6.09 -15.40 18.24
N ALA A 171 -5.04 -16.09 17.83
CA ALA A 171 -5.06 -17.52 17.60
C ALA A 171 -5.03 -18.32 18.92
N GLU A 172 -6.17 -18.52 19.55
CA GLU A 172 -6.30 -19.36 20.78
C GLU A 172 -6.82 -20.77 20.50
N ARG A 173 -7.11 -21.13 19.26
CA ARG A 173 -7.64 -22.44 18.87
C ARG A 173 -8.96 -22.81 19.56
N GLN A 174 -9.80 -21.86 19.78
CA GLN A 174 -11.15 -22.08 20.33
C GLN A 174 -12.13 -22.50 19.23
#